data_780131bf35cf07145270266a2810286d
#
_entry.id   780131bf35cf07145270266a2810286d
#
_cell.length_a   1.000
_cell.length_b   1.000
_cell.length_c   1.000
_cell.angle_alpha   90.00
_cell.angle_beta   90.00
_cell.angle_gamma   90.00
#
_symmetry.space_group_name_H-M   'P 1'
#
loop_
_entity.id
_entity.type
_entity.pdbx_description
1 polymer ?
#
loop_
_entity_poly.entity_id
_entity_poly.type
_entity_poly.pdbx_seq_one_letter_code
_entity_poly.pdbx_strand_id
1 'polypeptide(L)'
;MNMVSPPEALSQSQDIVVLREVYKSFGDNAVLKGVSFSVKRGEVTVLIGKSGSGKSTALRCIDRLEKVNQGHIEVCGHVLTAPGLKLRQLRLDVGIVFQSYNLFPHLTIGENIMLAPRSVKQLSKAEAADLAKKSLSQVGLSEKFDAYPEQLSGGQQQRAAIARSLAMQPKVVLFDEVTSALDPQLTGEVLRVIERLAEDGMTMVMVTHEMNFARKIADQVVFMHQGKVWEIGPASVLDNPQTQELRDFLAHEL
;
A
#
# COMPACT_ATOMS: atom_id res chain seq x y z
N MET A 1 26.09 44.72 16.19
CA MET A 1 26.25 43.65 15.19
C MET A 1 25.58 42.40 15.73
N ASN A 2 24.31 42.21 15.43
CA ASN A 2 23.58 41.01 15.81
C ASN A 2 23.78 39.93 14.73
N MET A 3 24.54 38.90 15.08
CA MET A 3 24.63 37.71 14.23
C MET A 3 23.31 36.95 14.32
N VAL A 4 22.59 36.95 13.24
CA VAL A 4 21.42 36.09 13.04
C VAL A 4 21.95 34.66 12.85
N SER A 5 21.60 33.76 13.75
CA SER A 5 21.90 32.34 13.63
C SER A 5 21.23 31.79 12.36
N PRO A 6 21.89 30.90 11.60
CA PRO A 6 21.26 30.28 10.45
C PRO A 6 20.08 29.41 10.91
N PRO A 7 19.04 29.23 10.08
CA PRO A 7 17.89 28.41 10.45
C PRO A 7 18.35 26.97 10.63
N GLU A 8 17.89 26.38 11.75
CA GLU A 8 18.09 24.97 12.07
C GLU A 8 17.73 24.11 10.85
N ALA A 9 18.65 23.23 10.49
CA ALA A 9 18.44 22.22 9.46
C ALA A 9 17.20 21.44 9.84
N LEU A 10 16.17 21.48 8.97
CA LEU A 10 14.97 20.65 9.05
C LEU A 10 15.43 19.21 9.22
N SER A 11 15.19 18.62 10.39
CA SER A 11 15.38 17.19 10.63
C SER A 11 14.64 16.48 9.50
N GLN A 12 15.34 15.62 8.75
CA GLN A 12 14.71 14.81 7.71
C GLN A 12 13.55 14.06 8.38
N SER A 13 12.32 14.41 8.04
CA SER A 13 11.12 13.78 8.55
C SER A 13 11.22 12.29 8.23
N GLN A 14 11.13 11.43 9.25
CA GLN A 14 11.12 9.98 9.08
C GLN A 14 9.86 9.51 8.33
N ASP A 15 8.88 10.41 8.19
CA ASP A 15 7.62 10.13 7.53
C ASP A 15 7.83 10.06 6.00
N ILE A 16 7.42 8.93 5.43
CA ILE A 16 7.51 8.66 3.99
C ILE A 16 6.17 8.88 3.28
N VAL A 17 5.06 8.78 4.02
CA VAL A 17 3.71 9.12 3.57
C VAL A 17 3.10 10.08 4.59
N VAL A 18 2.55 11.20 4.13
CA VAL A 18 1.88 12.19 4.97
C VAL A 18 0.57 12.61 4.32
N LEU A 19 -0.54 12.48 5.05
CA LEU A 19 -1.83 13.05 4.70
C LEU A 19 -2.20 14.11 5.75
N ARG A 20 -2.62 15.30 5.29
CA ARG A 20 -3.09 16.37 6.19
C ARG A 20 -4.38 16.96 5.65
N GLU A 21 -5.45 16.87 6.45
CA GLU A 21 -6.76 17.43 6.15
C GLU A 21 -7.24 17.08 4.73
N VAL A 22 -7.18 15.79 4.38
CA VAL A 22 -7.50 15.30 3.03
C VAL A 22 -9.00 15.15 2.88
N TYR A 23 -9.56 15.83 1.88
CA TYR A 23 -10.97 15.75 1.49
C TYR A 23 -11.10 15.19 0.09
N LYS A 24 -12.05 14.27 -0.10
CA LYS A 24 -12.38 13.68 -1.40
C LYS A 24 -13.86 13.46 -1.52
N SER A 25 -14.44 13.95 -2.62
CA SER A 25 -15.84 13.68 -3.01
C SER A 25 -15.90 13.09 -4.41
N PHE A 26 -16.93 12.31 -4.68
CA PHE A 26 -17.35 11.85 -6.00
C PHE A 26 -18.76 12.40 -6.27
N GLY A 27 -18.85 13.44 -7.10
CA GLY A 27 -20.06 14.26 -7.18
C GLY A 27 -20.41 14.84 -5.80
N ASP A 28 -21.65 14.65 -5.38
CA ASP A 28 -22.13 15.14 -4.07
C ASP A 28 -21.78 14.21 -2.89
N ASN A 29 -21.22 13.02 -3.16
CA ASN A 29 -20.87 12.08 -2.11
C ASN A 29 -19.48 12.37 -1.53
N ALA A 30 -19.43 12.93 -0.32
CA ALA A 30 -18.19 13.18 0.41
C ALA A 30 -17.68 11.89 1.08
N VAL A 31 -16.57 11.34 0.55
CA VAL A 31 -15.97 10.06 1.00
C VAL A 31 -14.87 10.28 2.02
N LEU A 32 -13.95 11.23 1.80
CA LEU A 32 -12.93 11.61 2.78
C LEU A 32 -13.25 13.00 3.32
N LYS A 33 -13.19 13.16 4.65
CA LYS A 33 -13.67 14.35 5.37
C LYS A 33 -12.63 14.83 6.38
N GLY A 34 -11.43 15.25 5.88
CA GLY A 34 -10.33 15.73 6.72
C GLY A 34 -9.47 14.60 7.26
N VAL A 35 -9.12 13.62 6.41
CA VAL A 35 -8.26 12.49 6.79
C VAL A 35 -6.82 12.96 6.97
N SER A 36 -6.25 12.67 8.16
CA SER A 36 -4.88 13.03 8.51
C SER A 36 -4.19 11.87 9.22
N PHE A 37 -3.07 11.41 8.68
CA PHE A 37 -2.14 10.46 9.32
C PHE A 37 -0.78 10.49 8.60
N SER A 38 0.25 9.91 9.22
CA SER A 38 1.56 9.72 8.59
C SER A 38 2.06 8.30 8.77
N VAL A 39 2.99 7.89 7.90
CA VAL A 39 3.65 6.58 7.90
C VAL A 39 5.15 6.81 7.88
N LYS A 40 5.89 6.21 8.80
CA LYS A 40 7.34 6.30 8.82
C LYS A 40 7.97 5.24 7.90
N ARG A 41 9.21 5.49 7.52
CA ARG A 41 9.97 4.52 6.73
C ARG A 41 10.17 3.22 7.52
N GLY A 42 9.90 2.09 6.87
CA GLY A 42 10.00 0.75 7.46
C GLY A 42 8.78 0.35 8.28
N GLU A 43 7.78 1.24 8.47
CA GLU A 43 6.56 0.91 9.22
C GLU A 43 5.48 0.28 8.33
N VAL A 44 4.70 -0.59 8.96
CA VAL A 44 3.47 -1.17 8.42
C VAL A 44 2.27 -0.45 9.04
N THR A 45 1.57 0.36 8.23
CA THR A 45 0.33 1.02 8.64
C THR A 45 -0.87 0.28 8.07
N VAL A 46 -1.80 -0.12 8.95
CA VAL A 46 -3.01 -0.85 8.57
C VAL A 46 -4.23 0.06 8.71
N LEU A 47 -4.98 0.23 7.62
CA LEU A 47 -6.26 0.95 7.59
C LEU A 47 -7.40 -0.04 7.79
N ILE A 48 -8.18 0.13 8.84
CA ILE A 48 -9.35 -0.69 9.16
C ILE A 48 -10.63 0.16 9.24
N GLY A 49 -11.79 -0.49 9.23
CA GLY A 49 -13.11 0.16 9.33
C GLY A 49 -14.14 -0.47 8.42
N LYS A 50 -15.41 -0.15 8.63
CA LYS A 50 -16.54 -0.69 7.85
C LYS A 50 -16.40 -0.41 6.35
N SER A 51 -17.05 -1.24 5.51
CA SER A 51 -17.15 -0.96 4.08
C SER A 51 -17.72 0.44 3.85
N GLY A 52 -17.18 1.17 2.86
CA GLY A 52 -17.57 2.54 2.58
C GLY A 52 -17.01 3.61 3.53
N SER A 53 -16.17 3.27 4.51
CA SER A 53 -15.54 4.28 5.40
C SER A 53 -14.44 5.13 4.74
N GLY A 54 -14.04 4.82 3.49
CA GLY A 54 -13.08 5.60 2.72
C GLY A 54 -11.67 5.03 2.66
N LYS A 55 -11.38 3.85 3.22
CA LYS A 55 -10.04 3.22 3.29
C LYS A 55 -9.36 3.12 1.92
N SER A 56 -9.98 2.40 0.98
CA SER A 56 -9.42 2.23 -0.39
C SER A 56 -9.34 3.56 -1.14
N THR A 57 -10.23 4.52 -0.87
CA THR A 57 -10.15 5.86 -1.44
C THR A 57 -8.92 6.61 -0.90
N ALA A 58 -8.66 6.55 0.41
CA ALA A 58 -7.47 7.14 1.01
C ALA A 58 -6.19 6.51 0.43
N LEU A 59 -6.15 5.17 0.32
CA LEU A 59 -5.05 4.44 -0.28
C LEU A 59 -4.80 4.87 -1.74
N ARG A 60 -5.85 4.97 -2.56
CA ARG A 60 -5.76 5.41 -3.97
C ARG A 60 -5.39 6.88 -4.12
N CYS A 61 -5.63 7.71 -3.12
CA CYS A 61 -5.11 9.07 -3.08
C CYS A 61 -3.59 9.11 -2.89
N ILE A 62 -3.00 8.18 -2.12
CA ILE A 62 -1.55 8.06 -1.89
C ILE A 62 -0.81 7.74 -3.20
N ASP A 63 -1.36 6.86 -4.07
CA ASP A 63 -0.77 6.56 -5.39
C ASP A 63 -1.21 7.55 -6.50
N ARG A 64 -1.98 8.57 -6.14
CA ARG A 64 -2.51 9.55 -7.10
C ARG A 64 -3.40 8.92 -8.19
N LEU A 65 -3.97 7.73 -7.97
CA LEU A 65 -5.07 7.19 -8.78
C LEU A 65 -6.33 8.02 -8.60
N GLU A 66 -6.55 8.50 -7.36
CA GLU A 66 -7.61 9.46 -7.06
C GLU A 66 -7.02 10.83 -6.73
N LYS A 67 -7.57 11.88 -7.33
CA LYS A 67 -7.22 13.26 -7.00
C LYS A 67 -8.03 13.71 -5.80
N VAL A 68 -7.38 14.33 -4.82
CA VAL A 68 -8.06 14.96 -3.69
C VAL A 68 -8.70 16.29 -4.10
N ASN A 69 -9.76 16.69 -3.41
CA ASN A 69 -10.40 17.98 -3.59
C ASN A 69 -9.69 19.08 -2.78
N GLN A 70 -9.27 18.73 -1.55
CA GLN A 70 -8.55 19.63 -0.64
C GLN A 70 -7.58 18.84 0.24
N GLY A 71 -6.69 19.56 0.93
CA GLY A 71 -5.71 18.99 1.83
C GLY A 71 -4.34 18.82 1.17
N HIS A 72 -3.45 18.15 1.89
CA HIS A 72 -2.07 17.94 1.47
C HIS A 72 -1.72 16.47 1.55
N ILE A 73 -1.09 15.95 0.49
CA ILE A 73 -0.49 14.60 0.49
C ILE A 73 0.95 14.71 -0.01
N GLU A 74 1.86 14.15 0.78
CA GLU A 74 3.26 13.97 0.40
C GLU A 74 3.62 12.49 0.52
N VAL A 75 4.28 11.94 -0.51
CA VAL A 75 4.70 10.53 -0.57
C VAL A 75 6.10 10.46 -1.15
N CYS A 76 7.04 9.86 -0.42
CA CYS A 76 8.45 9.73 -0.84
C CYS A 76 9.09 11.07 -1.25
N GLY A 77 8.69 12.18 -0.64
CA GLY A 77 9.13 13.53 -0.99
C GLY A 77 8.40 14.17 -2.20
N HIS A 78 7.41 13.46 -2.78
CA HIS A 78 6.56 13.99 -3.83
C HIS A 78 5.30 14.63 -3.24
N VAL A 79 5.13 15.95 -3.39
CA VAL A 79 3.89 16.65 -3.00
C VAL A 79 2.83 16.41 -4.08
N LEU A 80 1.83 15.56 -3.80
CA LEU A 80 0.85 15.11 -4.79
C LEU A 80 -0.15 16.20 -5.21
N THR A 81 -0.28 17.24 -4.41
CA THR A 81 -1.16 18.40 -4.65
C THR A 81 -0.46 19.53 -5.35
N ALA A 82 0.88 19.45 -5.55
CA ALA A 82 1.65 20.50 -6.21
C ALA A 82 1.41 20.54 -7.73
N PRO A 83 1.44 21.76 -8.34
CA PRO A 83 1.49 21.90 -9.77
C PRO A 83 2.75 21.22 -10.34
N GLY A 84 2.64 20.53 -11.47
CA GLY A 84 3.79 19.92 -12.16
C GLY A 84 4.30 18.61 -11.55
N LEU A 85 3.51 17.93 -10.70
CA LEU A 85 3.84 16.62 -10.18
C LEU A 85 4.22 15.65 -11.31
N LYS A 86 5.43 15.06 -11.21
CA LYS A 86 5.93 14.06 -12.15
C LYS A 86 5.43 12.67 -11.77
N LEU A 87 4.22 12.29 -12.19
CA LEU A 87 3.58 11.00 -11.87
C LEU A 87 4.47 9.79 -12.18
N ARG A 88 5.32 9.85 -13.22
CA ARG A 88 6.24 8.76 -13.55
C ARG A 88 7.23 8.52 -12.41
N GLN A 89 7.74 9.56 -11.77
CA GLN A 89 8.68 9.44 -10.65
C GLN A 89 7.99 8.91 -9.41
N LEU A 90 6.78 9.41 -9.09
CA LEU A 90 5.97 8.87 -7.99
C LEU A 90 5.76 7.36 -8.15
N ARG A 91 5.38 6.89 -9.35
CA ARG A 91 5.13 5.47 -9.62
C ARG A 91 6.37 4.59 -9.68
N LEU A 92 7.56 5.15 -9.65
CA LEU A 92 8.79 4.41 -9.39
C LEU A 92 8.99 4.13 -7.90
N ASP A 93 8.54 5.05 -7.06
CA ASP A 93 8.72 5.01 -5.62
C ASP A 93 7.56 4.31 -4.87
N VAL A 94 6.37 4.24 -5.49
CA VAL A 94 5.15 3.67 -4.88
C VAL A 94 4.66 2.50 -5.70
N GLY A 95 4.59 1.33 -5.08
CA GLY A 95 3.95 0.15 -5.63
C GLY A 95 2.52 0.03 -5.11
N ILE A 96 1.62 -0.54 -5.92
CA ILE A 96 0.25 -0.85 -5.49
C ILE A 96 -0.14 -2.25 -5.91
N VAL A 97 -0.81 -2.97 -5.02
CA VAL A 97 -1.38 -4.30 -5.26
C VAL A 97 -2.86 -4.23 -4.95
N PHE A 98 -3.69 -4.61 -5.90
CA PHE A 98 -5.15 -4.53 -5.81
C PHE A 98 -5.77 -5.86 -5.37
N GLN A 99 -7.01 -5.82 -4.95
CA GLN A 99 -7.87 -6.98 -4.69
C GLN A 99 -7.96 -7.89 -5.92
N SER A 100 -8.19 -7.31 -7.12
CA SER A 100 -8.09 -8.02 -8.38
C SER A 100 -6.63 -8.06 -8.82
N TYR A 101 -6.14 -9.21 -9.21
CA TYR A 101 -4.72 -9.44 -9.54
C TYR A 101 -4.21 -8.54 -10.67
N ASN A 102 -5.09 -8.16 -11.60
CA ASN A 102 -4.80 -7.28 -12.75
C ASN A 102 -3.59 -7.75 -13.58
N LEU A 103 -3.39 -9.07 -13.68
CA LEU A 103 -2.40 -9.65 -14.56
C LEU A 103 -2.89 -9.60 -16.01
N PHE A 104 -2.00 -9.36 -16.95
CA PHE A 104 -2.30 -9.42 -18.36
C PHE A 104 -2.41 -10.89 -18.79
N PRO A 105 -3.60 -11.39 -19.20
CA PRO A 105 -3.82 -12.81 -19.41
C PRO A 105 -3.06 -13.38 -20.63
N HIS A 106 -2.70 -12.53 -21.59
CA HIS A 106 -1.96 -12.88 -22.79
C HIS A 106 -0.45 -12.82 -22.65
N LEU A 107 0.06 -12.50 -21.46
CA LEU A 107 1.48 -12.47 -21.11
C LEU A 107 1.79 -13.55 -20.09
N THR A 108 2.98 -14.14 -20.14
CA THR A 108 3.47 -15.01 -19.08
C THR A 108 3.64 -14.22 -17.78
N ILE A 109 3.81 -14.90 -16.66
CA ILE A 109 4.06 -14.26 -15.36
C ILE A 109 5.38 -13.46 -15.40
N GLY A 110 6.43 -14.03 -15.99
CA GLY A 110 7.68 -13.32 -16.21
C GLY A 110 7.49 -12.03 -17.03
N GLU A 111 6.75 -12.10 -18.13
CA GLU A 111 6.47 -10.94 -19.00
C GLU A 111 5.63 -9.89 -18.29
N ASN A 112 4.62 -10.29 -17.49
CA ASN A 112 3.85 -9.40 -16.63
C ASN A 112 4.73 -8.59 -15.69
N ILE A 113 5.73 -9.24 -15.07
CA ILE A 113 6.64 -8.60 -14.11
C ILE A 113 7.67 -7.73 -14.85
N MET A 114 8.18 -8.17 -15.99
CA MET A 114 9.17 -7.46 -16.78
C MET A 114 8.63 -6.20 -17.47
N LEU A 115 7.32 -6.08 -17.64
CA LEU A 115 6.71 -5.02 -18.46
C LEU A 115 7.10 -3.61 -17.97
N ALA A 116 6.90 -3.32 -16.70
CA ALA A 116 7.21 -2.00 -16.15
C ALA A 116 8.73 -1.74 -16.05
N PRO A 117 9.59 -2.65 -15.57
CA PRO A 117 11.04 -2.49 -15.63
C PRO A 117 11.57 -2.16 -17.03
N ARG A 118 11.05 -2.79 -18.07
CA ARG A 118 11.46 -2.52 -19.46
C ARG A 118 10.93 -1.17 -19.98
N SER A 119 9.65 -0.89 -19.77
CA SER A 119 9.00 0.29 -20.36
C SER A 119 9.29 1.58 -19.58
N VAL A 120 9.44 1.50 -18.27
CA VAL A 120 9.62 2.69 -17.40
C VAL A 120 11.07 2.90 -17.01
N LYS A 121 11.78 1.84 -16.54
CA LYS A 121 13.22 1.92 -16.20
C LYS A 121 14.13 1.72 -17.40
N GLN A 122 13.60 1.34 -18.58
CA GLN A 122 14.33 1.10 -19.82
C GLN A 122 15.41 -0.01 -19.68
N LEU A 123 15.16 -0.97 -18.81
CA LEU A 123 16.07 -2.11 -18.63
C LEU A 123 16.07 -3.00 -19.88
N SER A 124 17.21 -3.61 -20.17
CA SER A 124 17.31 -4.66 -21.17
C SER A 124 16.41 -5.86 -20.83
N LYS A 125 16.16 -6.72 -21.83
CA LYS A 125 15.36 -7.94 -21.58
C LYS A 125 16.02 -8.85 -20.54
N ALA A 126 17.34 -8.96 -20.54
CA ALA A 126 18.09 -9.79 -19.60
C ALA A 126 17.98 -9.23 -18.15
N GLU A 127 18.28 -7.95 -17.95
CA GLU A 127 18.18 -7.30 -16.64
C GLU A 127 16.75 -7.36 -16.07
N ALA A 128 15.74 -7.14 -16.91
CA ALA A 128 14.34 -7.25 -16.48
C ALA A 128 13.96 -8.70 -16.13
N ALA A 129 14.50 -9.70 -16.85
CA ALA A 129 14.25 -11.11 -16.54
C ALA A 129 14.90 -11.52 -15.20
N ASP A 130 16.13 -11.08 -14.94
CA ASP A 130 16.80 -11.35 -13.66
C ASP A 130 16.05 -10.72 -12.49
N LEU A 131 15.58 -9.48 -12.67
CA LEU A 131 14.76 -8.79 -11.68
C LEU A 131 13.42 -9.51 -11.44
N ALA A 132 12.76 -9.98 -12.52
CA ALA A 132 11.52 -10.74 -12.43
C ALA A 132 11.72 -12.08 -11.69
N LYS A 133 12.78 -12.83 -12.00
CA LYS A 133 13.12 -14.07 -11.30
C LYS A 133 13.39 -13.83 -9.81
N LYS A 134 14.11 -12.76 -9.47
CA LYS A 134 14.34 -12.36 -8.08
C LYS A 134 13.01 -12.07 -7.36
N SER A 135 12.13 -11.28 -7.98
CA SER A 135 10.83 -10.95 -7.38
C SER A 135 9.92 -12.18 -7.24
N LEU A 136 9.94 -13.10 -8.20
CA LEU A 136 9.23 -14.38 -8.09
C LEU A 136 9.75 -15.26 -6.97
N SER A 137 11.07 -15.29 -6.77
CA SER A 137 11.68 -16.01 -5.64
C SER A 137 11.22 -15.45 -4.28
N GLN A 138 11.11 -14.13 -4.13
CA GLN A 138 10.64 -13.49 -2.91
C GLN A 138 9.20 -13.89 -2.54
N VAL A 139 8.37 -14.22 -3.53
CA VAL A 139 6.98 -14.64 -3.31
C VAL A 139 6.77 -16.16 -3.43
N GLY A 140 7.86 -16.94 -3.55
CA GLY A 140 7.81 -18.40 -3.63
C GLY A 140 7.20 -18.94 -4.92
N LEU A 141 7.47 -18.29 -6.07
CA LEU A 141 6.95 -18.65 -7.40
C LEU A 141 8.06 -18.76 -8.45
N SER A 142 9.27 -19.15 -8.07
CA SER A 142 10.43 -19.21 -8.98
C SER A 142 10.18 -20.03 -10.24
N GLU A 143 9.41 -21.11 -10.13
CA GLU A 143 9.10 -22.05 -11.21
C GLU A 143 7.98 -21.56 -12.15
N LYS A 144 7.32 -20.42 -11.85
CA LYS A 144 6.16 -19.90 -12.57
C LYS A 144 6.49 -18.82 -13.62
N PHE A 145 7.77 -18.59 -13.90
CA PHE A 145 8.21 -17.51 -14.79
C PHE A 145 7.57 -17.61 -16.21
N ASP A 146 7.50 -18.80 -16.78
CA ASP A 146 6.97 -19.06 -18.13
C ASP A 146 5.48 -19.46 -18.12
N ALA A 147 4.85 -19.56 -16.96
CA ALA A 147 3.43 -19.87 -16.84
C ALA A 147 2.54 -18.67 -17.20
N TYR A 148 1.33 -18.92 -17.69
CA TYR A 148 0.30 -17.91 -17.92
C TYR A 148 -0.59 -17.75 -16.67
N PRO A 149 -1.25 -16.58 -16.46
CA PRO A 149 -2.12 -16.36 -15.30
C PRO A 149 -3.19 -17.43 -15.10
N GLU A 150 -3.80 -17.94 -16.17
CA GLU A 150 -4.83 -19.00 -16.11
C GLU A 150 -4.33 -20.34 -15.55
N GLN A 151 -3.03 -20.56 -15.54
CA GLN A 151 -2.37 -21.77 -15.02
C GLN A 151 -2.03 -21.66 -13.52
N LEU A 152 -2.37 -20.52 -12.89
CA LEU A 152 -2.09 -20.24 -11.50
C LEU A 152 -3.39 -20.22 -10.68
N SER A 153 -3.32 -20.73 -9.43
CA SER A 153 -4.40 -20.52 -8.44
C SER A 153 -4.55 -19.03 -8.11
N GLY A 154 -5.69 -18.63 -7.53
CA GLY A 154 -5.93 -17.25 -7.12
C GLY A 154 -4.84 -16.70 -6.20
N GLY A 155 -4.41 -17.48 -5.20
CA GLY A 155 -3.31 -17.11 -4.30
C GLY A 155 -1.97 -16.99 -5.02
N GLN A 156 -1.69 -17.85 -6.01
CA GLN A 156 -0.51 -17.72 -6.86
C GLN A 156 -0.57 -16.47 -7.74
N GLN A 157 -1.74 -16.15 -8.33
CA GLN A 157 -1.92 -14.93 -9.11
C GLN A 157 -1.71 -13.67 -8.27
N GLN A 158 -2.23 -13.67 -7.02
CA GLN A 158 -2.02 -12.57 -6.09
C GLN A 158 -0.55 -12.40 -5.71
N ARG A 159 0.16 -13.50 -5.44
CA ARG A 159 1.60 -13.46 -5.18
C ARG A 159 2.38 -12.99 -6.41
N ALA A 160 1.98 -13.34 -7.62
CA ALA A 160 2.57 -12.82 -8.84
C ALA A 160 2.32 -11.30 -9.02
N ALA A 161 1.13 -10.80 -8.64
CA ALA A 161 0.84 -9.36 -8.63
C ALA A 161 1.71 -8.61 -7.60
N ILE A 162 1.97 -9.20 -6.43
CA ILE A 162 2.95 -8.67 -5.46
C ILE A 162 4.34 -8.63 -6.08
N ALA A 163 4.82 -9.73 -6.70
CA ALA A 163 6.13 -9.80 -7.36
C ALA A 163 6.26 -8.73 -8.46
N ARG A 164 5.20 -8.47 -9.23
CA ARG A 164 5.17 -7.40 -10.24
C ARG A 164 5.37 -6.02 -9.62
N SER A 165 4.75 -5.75 -8.47
CA SER A 165 4.96 -4.50 -7.74
C SER A 165 6.39 -4.39 -7.22
N LEU A 166 6.93 -5.45 -6.60
CA LEU A 166 8.29 -5.51 -6.04
C LEU A 166 9.40 -5.35 -7.08
N ALA A 167 9.18 -5.79 -8.33
CA ALA A 167 10.14 -5.65 -9.43
C ALA A 167 10.47 -4.19 -9.75
N MET A 168 9.60 -3.26 -9.40
CA MET A 168 9.91 -1.83 -9.50
C MET A 168 10.79 -1.30 -8.36
N GLN A 169 11.08 -2.11 -7.33
CA GLN A 169 11.84 -1.75 -6.14
C GLN A 169 11.29 -0.47 -5.48
N PRO A 170 10.01 -0.46 -5.14
CA PRO A 170 9.35 0.70 -4.58
C PRO A 170 9.85 1.00 -3.17
N LYS A 171 9.72 2.26 -2.72
CA LYS A 171 10.00 2.68 -1.34
C LYS A 171 8.81 2.43 -0.41
N VAL A 172 7.60 2.36 -0.96
CA VAL A 172 6.34 2.08 -0.25
C VAL A 172 5.50 1.14 -1.11
N VAL A 173 4.87 0.15 -0.50
CA VAL A 173 3.89 -0.72 -1.17
C VAL A 173 2.51 -0.54 -0.52
N LEU A 174 1.53 -0.30 -1.36
CA LEU A 174 0.12 -0.16 -0.99
C LEU A 174 -0.62 -1.47 -1.28
N PHE A 175 -1.39 -1.97 -0.32
CA PHE A 175 -2.20 -3.19 -0.45
C PHE A 175 -3.67 -2.86 -0.27
N ASP A 176 -4.49 -3.00 -1.32
CA ASP A 176 -5.93 -2.73 -1.30
C ASP A 176 -6.72 -4.04 -1.23
N GLU A 177 -7.03 -4.52 -0.02
CA GLU A 177 -7.84 -5.72 0.27
C GLU A 177 -7.38 -6.98 -0.50
N VAL A 178 -6.09 -7.24 -0.53
CA VAL A 178 -5.44 -8.26 -1.39
C VAL A 178 -5.83 -9.71 -1.11
N THR A 179 -6.55 -9.98 -0.03
CA THR A 179 -7.02 -11.32 0.35
C THR A 179 -8.53 -11.51 0.17
N SER A 180 -9.30 -10.43 -0.04
CA SER A 180 -10.77 -10.47 -0.03
C SER A 180 -11.40 -11.30 -1.17
N ALA A 181 -10.63 -11.58 -2.24
CA ALA A 181 -11.08 -12.41 -3.37
C ALA A 181 -10.57 -13.87 -3.27
N LEU A 182 -9.92 -14.24 -2.17
CA LEU A 182 -9.29 -15.55 -1.98
C LEU A 182 -10.10 -16.41 -0.99
N ASP A 183 -10.02 -17.73 -1.18
CA ASP A 183 -10.48 -18.64 -0.16
C ASP A 183 -9.52 -18.65 1.06
N PRO A 184 -9.97 -19.10 2.25
CA PRO A 184 -9.17 -19.04 3.48
C PRO A 184 -7.83 -19.78 3.41
N GLN A 185 -7.73 -20.85 2.60
CA GLN A 185 -6.48 -21.61 2.49
C GLN A 185 -5.42 -20.82 1.72
N LEU A 186 -5.82 -20.15 0.63
CA LEU A 186 -4.93 -19.32 -0.20
C LEU A 186 -4.59 -17.98 0.46
N THR A 187 -5.49 -17.43 1.28
CA THR A 187 -5.24 -16.23 2.09
C THR A 187 -3.95 -16.35 2.91
N GLY A 188 -3.76 -17.48 3.63
CA GLY A 188 -2.57 -17.69 4.44
C GLY A 188 -1.25 -17.67 3.66
N GLU A 189 -1.26 -18.07 2.38
CA GLU A 189 -0.05 -18.01 1.54
C GLU A 189 0.35 -16.58 1.19
N VAL A 190 -0.63 -15.74 0.87
CA VAL A 190 -0.42 -14.32 0.53
C VAL A 190 0.03 -13.55 1.77
N LEU A 191 -0.63 -13.76 2.91
CA LEU A 191 -0.29 -13.10 4.18
C LEU A 191 1.14 -13.42 4.63
N ARG A 192 1.62 -14.67 4.47
CA ARG A 192 3.01 -15.04 4.77
C ARG A 192 4.03 -14.29 3.90
N VAL A 193 3.70 -13.99 2.65
CA VAL A 193 4.57 -13.16 1.80
C VAL A 193 4.64 -11.73 2.34
N ILE A 194 3.49 -11.15 2.68
CA ILE A 194 3.43 -9.77 3.22
C ILE A 194 4.17 -9.69 4.57
N GLU A 195 4.03 -10.70 5.42
CA GLU A 195 4.76 -10.79 6.69
C GLU A 195 6.28 -10.76 6.49
N ARG A 196 6.81 -11.54 5.55
CA ARG A 196 8.25 -11.50 5.22
C ARG A 196 8.70 -10.13 4.71
N LEU A 197 7.87 -9.47 3.90
CA LEU A 197 8.17 -8.11 3.45
C LEU A 197 8.21 -7.11 4.61
N ALA A 198 7.35 -7.28 5.64
CA ALA A 198 7.41 -6.49 6.86
C ALA A 198 8.71 -6.75 7.64
N GLU A 199 9.07 -8.02 7.83
CA GLU A 199 10.33 -8.44 8.49
C GLU A 199 11.57 -7.89 7.76
N ASP A 200 11.52 -7.81 6.43
CA ASP A 200 12.56 -7.21 5.58
C ASP A 200 12.59 -5.66 5.64
N GLY A 201 11.73 -5.03 6.45
CA GLY A 201 11.68 -3.57 6.65
C GLY A 201 11.01 -2.81 5.51
N MET A 202 10.15 -3.45 4.70
CA MET A 202 9.39 -2.78 3.66
C MET A 202 8.35 -1.84 4.27
N THR A 203 8.34 -0.59 3.85
CA THR A 203 7.25 0.33 4.22
C THR A 203 5.96 -0.05 3.52
N MET A 204 4.89 -0.23 4.27
CA MET A 204 3.61 -0.68 3.72
C MET A 204 2.43 0.11 4.28
N VAL A 205 1.45 0.38 3.42
CA VAL A 205 0.12 0.84 3.82
C VAL A 205 -0.89 -0.16 3.28
N MET A 206 -1.70 -0.74 4.14
CA MET A 206 -2.62 -1.78 3.72
C MET A 206 -4.04 -1.60 4.24
N VAL A 207 -5.00 -1.93 3.41
CA VAL A 207 -6.41 -2.12 3.78
C VAL A 207 -6.65 -3.61 3.92
N THR A 208 -7.12 -4.06 5.07
CA THR A 208 -7.43 -5.48 5.32
C THR A 208 -8.61 -5.65 6.27
N HIS A 209 -9.27 -6.80 6.16
CA HIS A 209 -10.25 -7.33 7.10
C HIS A 209 -9.68 -8.46 7.97
N GLU A 210 -8.42 -8.82 7.78
CA GLU A 210 -7.72 -9.87 8.54
C GLU A 210 -7.21 -9.32 9.88
N MET A 211 -8.08 -9.20 10.89
CA MET A 211 -7.74 -8.55 12.16
C MET A 211 -6.61 -9.25 12.92
N ASN A 212 -6.55 -10.60 12.89
CA ASN A 212 -5.46 -11.33 13.51
C ASN A 212 -4.11 -11.06 12.83
N PHE A 213 -4.12 -10.91 11.52
CA PHE A 213 -2.93 -10.52 10.77
C PHE A 213 -2.52 -9.08 11.08
N ALA A 214 -3.48 -8.13 11.11
CA ALA A 214 -3.21 -6.75 11.49
C ALA A 214 -2.56 -6.65 12.88
N ARG A 215 -3.06 -7.39 13.89
CA ARG A 215 -2.43 -7.46 15.23
C ARG A 215 -0.98 -7.88 15.19
N LYS A 216 -0.64 -8.80 14.27
CA LYS A 216 0.70 -9.39 14.20
C LYS A 216 1.71 -8.47 13.55
N ILE A 217 1.33 -7.74 12.51
CA ILE A 217 2.30 -7.04 11.64
C ILE A 217 2.24 -5.51 11.74
N ALA A 218 1.13 -4.93 12.23
CA ALA A 218 0.97 -3.48 12.21
C ALA A 218 1.86 -2.80 13.26
N ASP A 219 2.65 -1.82 12.83
CA ASP A 219 3.26 -0.84 13.72
C ASP A 219 2.24 0.24 14.09
N GLN A 220 1.37 0.58 13.14
CA GLN A 220 0.31 1.55 13.31
C GLN A 220 -1.01 1.04 12.73
N VAL A 221 -2.08 1.24 13.46
CA VAL A 221 -3.47 1.01 13.02
C VAL A 221 -4.19 2.35 12.91
N VAL A 222 -4.86 2.57 11.78
CA VAL A 222 -5.70 3.74 11.52
C VAL A 222 -7.13 3.25 11.33
N PHE A 223 -7.98 3.49 12.31
CA PHE A 223 -9.41 3.18 12.22
C PHE A 223 -10.16 4.31 11.54
N MET A 224 -10.79 4.00 10.41
CA MET A 224 -11.59 4.94 9.64
C MET A 224 -13.08 4.69 9.83
N HIS A 225 -13.81 5.75 10.18
CA HIS A 225 -15.25 5.72 10.32
C HIS A 225 -15.86 6.95 9.65
N GLN A 226 -16.91 6.75 8.81
CA GLN A 226 -17.64 7.81 8.11
C GLN A 226 -16.78 8.84 7.36
N GLY A 227 -15.68 8.39 6.78
CA GLY A 227 -14.76 9.23 6.00
C GLY A 227 -13.73 10.00 6.82
N LYS A 228 -13.56 9.71 8.10
CA LYS A 228 -12.59 10.34 9.01
C LYS A 228 -11.68 9.30 9.63
N VAL A 229 -10.50 9.72 10.06
CA VAL A 229 -9.70 8.97 11.02
C VAL A 229 -10.36 9.16 12.38
N TRP A 230 -10.81 8.07 12.98
CA TRP A 230 -11.54 8.08 14.25
C TRP A 230 -10.64 7.70 15.43
N GLU A 231 -9.78 6.72 15.20
CA GLU A 231 -8.78 6.31 16.19
C GLU A 231 -7.50 5.89 15.44
N ILE A 232 -6.36 6.22 16.04
CA ILE A 232 -5.04 5.87 15.52
C ILE A 232 -4.13 5.48 16.69
N GLY A 233 -3.38 4.41 16.52
CA GLY A 233 -2.45 3.93 17.54
C GLY A 233 -1.63 2.73 17.09
N PRO A 234 -0.80 2.16 17.97
CA PRO A 234 -0.07 0.92 17.70
C PRO A 234 -1.05 -0.28 17.58
N ALA A 235 -0.56 -1.45 17.15
CA ALA A 235 -1.39 -2.66 17.02
C ALA A 235 -2.21 -2.99 18.27
N SER A 236 -1.72 -2.64 19.48
CA SER A 236 -2.43 -2.86 20.74
C SER A 236 -3.77 -2.12 20.86
N VAL A 237 -4.05 -1.14 20.00
CA VAL A 237 -5.37 -0.48 19.90
C VAL A 237 -6.48 -1.46 19.53
N LEU A 238 -6.12 -2.56 18.81
CA LEU A 238 -7.06 -3.63 18.47
C LEU A 238 -7.48 -4.49 19.65
N ASP A 239 -6.69 -4.50 20.73
CA ASP A 239 -6.99 -5.22 21.97
C ASP A 239 -7.60 -4.29 23.04
N ASN A 240 -7.25 -3.01 22.99
CA ASN A 240 -7.69 -1.99 23.95
C ASN A 240 -8.22 -0.74 23.23
N PRO A 241 -9.33 -0.86 22.47
CA PRO A 241 -9.92 0.26 21.71
C PRO A 241 -10.43 1.35 22.67
N GLN A 242 -10.12 2.62 22.37
CA GLN A 242 -10.50 3.76 23.19
C GLN A 242 -11.90 4.29 22.83
N THR A 243 -12.27 4.21 21.55
CA THR A 243 -13.57 4.68 21.04
C THR A 243 -14.63 3.58 21.06
N GLN A 244 -15.90 3.95 21.24
CA GLN A 244 -17.01 3.01 21.17
C GLN A 244 -17.16 2.44 19.76
N GLU A 245 -16.95 3.27 18.74
CA GLU A 245 -17.03 2.90 17.32
C GLU A 245 -16.04 1.81 16.95
N LEU A 246 -14.81 1.86 17.49
CA LEU A 246 -13.82 0.80 17.25
C LEU A 246 -14.18 -0.47 18.01
N ARG A 247 -14.67 -0.37 19.25
CA ARG A 247 -15.20 -1.53 20.01
C ARG A 247 -16.31 -2.25 19.25
N ASP A 248 -17.29 -1.49 18.75
CA ASP A 248 -18.42 -2.02 18.00
C ASP A 248 -17.97 -2.66 16.68
N PHE A 249 -16.99 -2.04 16.00
CA PHE A 249 -16.41 -2.59 14.78
C PHE A 249 -15.75 -3.95 15.05
N LEU A 250 -14.87 -4.03 16.04
CA LEU A 250 -14.14 -5.26 16.36
C LEU A 250 -15.06 -6.38 16.86
N ALA A 251 -16.13 -6.07 17.58
CA ALA A 251 -17.11 -7.06 18.03
C ALA A 251 -17.89 -7.72 16.87
N HIS A 252 -17.94 -7.10 15.70
CA HIS A 252 -18.60 -7.64 14.50
C HIS A 252 -17.64 -8.37 13.54
N GLU A 253 -16.33 -8.15 13.68
CA GLU A 253 -15.30 -8.76 12.82
C GLU A 253 -14.63 -9.99 13.48
N LEU A 254 -14.92 -10.26 14.75
CA LEU A 254 -14.48 -11.42 15.54
C LEU A 254 -15.59 -12.46 15.62
#